data_b6e5e1684b7016d16bff48ee066b03e3
#
_entry.id   b6e5e1684b7016d16bff48ee066b03e3
#
_cell.length_a   1.000
_cell.length_b   1.000
_cell.length_c   1.000
_cell.angle_alpha   90.00
_cell.angle_beta   90.00
_cell.angle_gamma   90.00
#
_symmetry.space_group_name_H-M   'P 1'
#
loop_
_entity.id
_entity.type
_entity.pdbx_description
1 polymer ?
#
loop_
_entity_poly.entity_id
_entity_poly.type
_entity_poly.pdbx_seq_one_letter_code
_entity_poly.pdbx_strand_id
1 'polypeptide(L)'
;YTMSYSGTTYNSGYLNNELYWWTITPYDVSSIWFIYTYGIASDDKFSYNNFGVRPTINLKSNIKIVDGEGTVDKPYRLSGDNDTDLSGTLLNTRYSGEYIRFGVGENNLYRIVSHENGIGTKVTSAEPLKSGETFVTSAFDNNGNINYSSTNIIGTFLNNDYLNTESSYLTI
;
A
#
# COMPACT_ATOMS: atom_id res chain seq x y z
N TYR A 1 3.06 13.52 -6.75
CA TYR A 1 1.67 13.99 -6.85
C TYR A 1 1.51 15.21 -5.97
N THR A 2 1.47 16.40 -6.58
CA THR A 2 1.01 17.61 -5.91
C THR A 2 -0.51 17.54 -5.81
N MET A 3 -1.04 17.39 -4.60
CA MET A 3 -2.45 17.61 -4.35
C MET A 3 -2.72 19.11 -4.49
N SER A 4 -3.33 19.56 -5.59
CA SER A 4 -3.74 20.96 -5.70
C SER A 4 -4.99 21.20 -4.86
N TYR A 5 -4.86 22.11 -3.94
CA TYR A 5 -5.92 22.66 -3.11
C TYR A 5 -6.76 23.64 -3.95
N SER A 6 -7.66 23.14 -4.77
CA SER A 6 -8.70 24.01 -5.37
C SER A 6 -10.03 23.29 -5.34
N GLY A 7 -10.90 23.81 -4.52
CA GLY A 7 -12.17 23.26 -4.11
C GLY A 7 -13.04 22.72 -5.24
N THR A 8 -13.72 21.68 -4.89
CA THR A 8 -14.88 20.98 -5.45
C THR A 8 -14.55 19.63 -6.09
N THR A 9 -14.86 18.62 -5.36
CA THR A 9 -14.86 17.16 -5.63
C THR A 9 -13.60 16.41 -5.19
N TYR A 10 -13.45 16.26 -3.89
CA TYR A 10 -12.44 15.39 -3.26
C TYR A 10 -12.73 13.88 -3.40
N ASN A 11 -13.79 13.48 -4.11
CA ASN A 11 -14.31 12.12 -4.14
C ASN A 11 -13.74 11.21 -5.25
N SER A 12 -12.80 11.66 -6.07
CA SER A 12 -12.33 10.86 -7.21
C SER A 12 -10.90 10.34 -7.12
N GLY A 13 -10.19 10.63 -6.04
CA GLY A 13 -8.80 10.19 -5.85
C GLY A 13 -8.71 8.77 -5.29
N TYR A 14 -7.74 7.96 -5.76
CA TYR A 14 -7.46 6.62 -5.22
C TYR A 14 -7.05 6.63 -3.74
N LEU A 15 -6.78 7.78 -3.15
CA LEU A 15 -6.49 7.96 -1.73
C LEU A 15 -7.77 8.06 -0.89
N ASN A 16 -8.91 8.36 -1.52
CA ASN A 16 -10.20 8.44 -0.83
C ASN A 16 -10.79 7.04 -0.70
N ASN A 17 -10.90 6.54 0.52
CA ASN A 17 -11.52 5.26 0.85
C ASN A 17 -12.25 5.31 2.20
N GLU A 18 -12.74 6.50 2.56
CA GLU A 18 -13.60 6.74 3.72
C GLU A 18 -12.98 6.38 5.08
N LEU A 19 -11.67 6.11 5.11
CA LEU A 19 -10.92 5.76 6.31
C LEU A 19 -9.70 6.67 6.46
N TYR A 20 -9.34 6.99 7.69
CA TYR A 20 -8.02 7.56 8.01
C TYR A 20 -6.96 6.48 7.86
N TRP A 21 -5.82 6.79 7.23
CA TRP A 21 -4.71 5.85 7.14
C TRP A 21 -3.35 6.54 7.19
N TRP A 22 -2.37 5.85 7.77
CA TRP A 22 -1.04 6.38 7.99
C TRP A 22 -0.23 6.56 6.71
N THR A 23 0.52 7.65 6.65
CA THR A 23 1.76 7.72 5.87
C THR A 23 2.95 7.32 6.75
N ILE A 24 4.16 7.28 6.18
CA ILE A 24 5.40 7.07 6.95
C ILE A 24 6.18 8.37 7.14
N THR A 25 5.61 9.52 6.84
CA THR A 25 6.28 10.82 6.83
C THR A 25 5.98 11.58 8.11
N PRO A 26 6.97 11.85 8.96
CA PRO A 26 6.79 12.75 10.10
C PRO A 26 6.36 14.16 9.65
N TYR A 27 5.49 14.78 10.43
CA TYR A 27 5.12 16.18 10.24
C TYR A 27 5.97 17.06 11.15
N ASP A 28 5.93 16.82 12.46
CA ASP A 28 6.69 17.54 13.48
C ASP A 28 7.27 16.58 14.53
N VAL A 29 7.58 17.07 15.72
CA VAL A 29 8.18 16.27 16.81
C VAL A 29 7.22 15.24 17.45
N SER A 30 5.94 15.31 17.16
CA SER A 30 4.89 14.50 17.83
C SER A 30 3.82 13.95 16.90
N SER A 31 3.74 14.43 15.65
CA SER A 31 2.70 14.08 14.71
C SER A 31 3.24 13.55 13.38
N ILE A 32 2.40 12.80 12.69
CA ILE A 32 2.72 12.12 11.44
C ILE A 32 1.67 12.51 10.41
N TRP A 33 2.08 12.74 9.17
CA TRP A 33 1.15 12.90 8.07
C TRP A 33 0.28 11.67 7.92
N PHE A 34 -1.02 11.86 7.80
CA PHE A 34 -1.99 10.81 7.50
C PHE A 34 -2.92 11.27 6.38
N ILE A 35 -3.62 10.34 5.78
CA ILE A 35 -4.65 10.64 4.79
C ILE A 35 -6.01 10.63 5.47
N TYR A 36 -6.72 11.74 5.31
CA TYR A 36 -8.08 11.93 5.81
C TYR A 36 -9.09 11.14 4.96
N THR A 37 -10.31 10.93 5.50
CA THR A 37 -11.39 10.16 4.86
C THR A 37 -11.71 10.59 3.42
N TYR A 38 -11.41 11.83 3.08
CA TYR A 38 -11.63 12.36 1.72
C TYR A 38 -10.37 12.34 0.84
N GLY A 39 -9.33 11.63 1.23
CA GLY A 39 -8.10 11.52 0.45
C GLY A 39 -7.15 12.72 0.58
N ILE A 40 -7.34 13.59 1.56
CA ILE A 40 -6.52 14.77 1.82
C ILE A 40 -5.45 14.41 2.86
N ALA A 41 -4.21 14.86 2.65
CA ALA A 41 -3.18 14.77 3.68
C ALA A 41 -3.46 15.76 4.81
N SER A 42 -3.32 15.31 6.05
CA SER A 42 -3.47 16.11 7.27
C SER A 42 -2.42 15.69 8.30
N ASP A 43 -2.23 16.50 9.33
CA ASP A 43 -1.11 16.44 10.26
C ASP A 43 -1.51 16.59 11.74
N ASP A 44 -2.80 16.61 12.05
CA ASP A 44 -3.33 16.97 13.37
C ASP A 44 -3.46 15.77 14.34
N LYS A 45 -2.82 14.61 14.04
CA LYS A 45 -2.95 13.39 14.84
C LYS A 45 -1.60 12.88 15.37
N PHE A 46 -1.65 12.39 16.58
CA PHE A 46 -0.51 11.83 17.28
C PHE A 46 -0.27 10.36 16.88
N SER A 47 0.97 9.92 17.00
CA SER A 47 1.42 8.56 16.64
C SER A 47 0.65 7.42 17.32
N TYR A 48 0.05 7.67 18.49
CA TYR A 48 -0.74 6.69 19.24
C TYR A 48 -2.20 6.54 18.78
N ASN A 49 -2.67 7.36 17.83
CA ASN A 49 -4.00 7.16 17.25
C ASN A 49 -4.03 5.88 16.40
N ASN A 50 -5.19 5.23 16.35
CA ASN A 50 -5.39 4.04 15.53
C ASN A 50 -5.98 4.42 14.16
N PHE A 51 -5.22 4.23 13.11
CA PHE A 51 -5.65 4.48 11.74
C PHE A 51 -5.42 3.25 10.87
N GLY A 52 -6.06 3.23 9.72
CA GLY A 52 -5.93 2.18 8.73
C GLY A 52 -4.48 1.97 8.27
N VAL A 53 -4.14 0.74 7.98
CA VAL A 53 -2.83 0.37 7.45
C VAL A 53 -2.97 0.11 5.95
N ARG A 54 -2.14 0.79 5.16
CA ARG A 54 -2.10 0.65 3.70
C ARG A 54 -0.67 0.33 3.26
N PRO A 55 -0.31 -0.97 3.21
CA PRO A 55 1.05 -1.39 2.94
C PRO A 55 1.56 -0.98 1.57
N THR A 56 2.86 -0.68 1.52
CA THR A 56 3.60 -0.46 0.28
C THR A 56 4.79 -1.42 0.27
N ILE A 57 4.95 -2.16 -0.82
CA ILE A 57 6.02 -3.14 -1.01
C ILE A 57 6.75 -2.89 -2.33
N ASN A 58 7.99 -3.38 -2.42
CA ASN A 58 8.75 -3.37 -3.65
C ASN A 58 8.82 -4.78 -4.24
N LEU A 59 8.30 -4.95 -5.45
CA LEU A 59 8.42 -6.18 -6.22
C LEU A 59 9.72 -6.18 -7.02
N LYS A 60 10.36 -7.34 -7.15
CA LYS A 60 11.60 -7.49 -7.92
C LYS A 60 11.44 -7.00 -9.37
N SER A 61 12.51 -6.53 -9.97
CA SER A 61 12.51 -5.97 -11.33
C SER A 61 12.23 -6.99 -12.44
N ASN A 62 12.42 -8.29 -12.15
CA ASN A 62 12.23 -9.38 -13.10
C ASN A 62 10.82 -9.98 -13.10
N ILE A 63 9.90 -9.44 -12.31
CA ILE A 63 8.50 -9.89 -12.27
C ILE A 63 7.84 -9.67 -13.62
N LYS A 64 7.18 -10.70 -14.12
CA LYS A 64 6.45 -10.68 -15.39
C LYS A 64 4.94 -10.70 -15.18
N ILE A 65 4.24 -10.18 -16.16
CA ILE A 65 2.77 -10.24 -16.24
C ILE A 65 2.39 -11.50 -17.00
N VAL A 66 1.48 -12.27 -16.44
CA VAL A 66 0.92 -13.48 -17.08
C VAL A 66 -0.29 -13.11 -17.93
N ASP A 67 -1.19 -12.29 -17.38
CA ASP A 67 -2.39 -11.78 -18.04
C ASP A 67 -2.94 -10.54 -17.32
N GLY A 68 -4.10 -10.05 -17.74
CA GLY A 68 -4.76 -8.87 -17.21
C GLY A 68 -4.60 -7.63 -18.10
N GLU A 69 -5.30 -6.57 -17.74
CA GLU A 69 -5.36 -5.29 -18.47
C GLU A 69 -4.89 -4.10 -17.63
N GLY A 70 -4.54 -4.31 -16.36
CA GLY A 70 -4.12 -3.27 -15.41
C GLY A 70 -5.26 -2.39 -14.88
N THR A 71 -6.50 -2.76 -15.16
CA THR A 71 -7.69 -2.10 -14.61
C THR A 71 -8.10 -2.72 -13.27
N VAL A 72 -8.96 -2.03 -12.50
CA VAL A 72 -9.47 -2.56 -11.23
C VAL A 72 -10.25 -3.88 -11.43
N ASP A 73 -11.00 -3.99 -12.53
CA ASP A 73 -11.81 -5.18 -12.86
C ASP A 73 -10.96 -6.31 -13.42
N LYS A 74 -9.87 -5.97 -14.12
CA LYS A 74 -8.93 -6.92 -14.73
C LYS A 74 -7.49 -6.55 -14.38
N PRO A 75 -7.08 -6.65 -13.10
CA PRO A 75 -5.72 -6.33 -12.68
C PRO A 75 -4.72 -7.30 -13.33
N TYR A 76 -3.48 -6.85 -13.51
CA TYR A 76 -2.42 -7.74 -13.98
C TYR A 76 -2.19 -8.86 -12.97
N ARG A 77 -2.18 -10.08 -13.44
CA ARG A 77 -1.76 -11.27 -12.68
C ARG A 77 -0.26 -11.48 -12.90
N LEU A 78 0.47 -11.60 -11.80
CA LEU A 78 1.93 -11.70 -11.83
C LEU A 78 2.38 -13.16 -11.88
N SER A 79 3.58 -13.37 -12.43
CA SER A 79 4.24 -14.67 -12.41
C SER A 79 4.71 -15.04 -11.01
N GLY A 80 4.52 -16.28 -10.63
CA GLY A 80 5.13 -16.87 -9.43
C GLY A 80 6.53 -17.43 -9.70
N ASP A 81 7.23 -17.83 -8.64
CA ASP A 81 8.59 -18.39 -8.73
C ASP A 81 8.65 -19.75 -9.50
N ASN A 82 7.51 -20.44 -9.61
CA ASN A 82 7.40 -21.72 -10.29
C ASN A 82 7.00 -21.62 -11.77
N ASP A 83 6.77 -20.42 -12.27
CA ASP A 83 6.43 -20.21 -13.68
C ASP A 83 7.69 -20.19 -14.53
N THR A 84 7.99 -21.30 -15.21
CA THR A 84 9.24 -21.50 -15.94
C THR A 84 9.25 -21.00 -17.39
N ASP A 85 8.10 -20.68 -17.98
CA ASP A 85 7.95 -20.44 -19.43
C ASP A 85 7.30 -19.08 -19.76
N LEU A 86 7.70 -18.02 -19.07
CA LEU A 86 7.08 -16.72 -19.27
C LEU A 86 7.79 -15.88 -20.34
N SER A 87 7.21 -15.89 -21.52
CA SER A 87 7.44 -14.86 -22.55
C SER A 87 6.75 -13.52 -22.23
N GLY A 88 6.26 -13.36 -21.00
CA GLY A 88 5.42 -12.22 -20.59
C GLY A 88 6.16 -10.89 -20.50
N THR A 89 5.38 -9.83 -20.61
CA THR A 89 5.84 -8.44 -20.43
C THR A 89 6.31 -8.21 -19.00
N LEU A 90 7.44 -7.54 -18.82
CA LEU A 90 7.94 -7.17 -17.50
C LEU A 90 7.02 -6.14 -16.85
N LEU A 91 6.76 -6.32 -15.55
CA LEU A 91 5.92 -5.42 -14.77
C LEU A 91 6.46 -3.97 -14.76
N ASN A 92 7.78 -3.81 -14.77
CA ASN A 92 8.42 -2.49 -14.75
C ASN A 92 8.23 -1.67 -16.06
N THR A 93 7.59 -2.24 -17.08
CA THR A 93 7.20 -1.53 -18.31
C THR A 93 5.78 -0.95 -18.23
N ARG A 94 5.07 -1.18 -17.12
CA ARG A 94 3.70 -0.71 -16.93
C ARG A 94 3.65 0.68 -16.30
N TYR A 95 2.47 1.25 -16.24
CA TYR A 95 2.29 2.64 -15.81
C TYR A 95 1.89 2.75 -14.34
N SER A 96 2.33 3.81 -13.70
CA SER A 96 1.83 4.20 -12.39
C SER A 96 0.31 4.39 -12.43
N GLY A 97 -0.38 3.86 -11.45
CA GLY A 97 -1.84 3.88 -11.36
C GLY A 97 -2.54 2.62 -11.85
N GLU A 98 -1.87 1.75 -12.62
CA GLU A 98 -2.42 0.45 -13.03
C GLU A 98 -2.48 -0.51 -11.84
N TYR A 99 -3.40 -1.47 -11.93
CA TYR A 99 -3.67 -2.44 -10.87
C TYR A 99 -3.00 -3.78 -11.14
N ILE A 100 -2.52 -4.39 -10.06
CA ILE A 100 -1.98 -5.75 -10.06
C ILE A 100 -2.70 -6.58 -8.99
N ARG A 101 -2.73 -7.89 -9.19
CA ARG A 101 -3.12 -8.85 -8.17
C ARG A 101 -1.92 -9.67 -7.74
N PHE A 102 -1.67 -9.67 -6.43
CA PHE A 102 -0.52 -10.30 -5.82
C PHE A 102 -0.93 -10.99 -4.51
N GLY A 103 -0.51 -12.24 -4.31
CA GLY A 103 -0.93 -13.04 -3.18
C GLY A 103 -2.38 -13.56 -3.31
N VAL A 104 -2.86 -14.17 -2.24
CA VAL A 104 -4.23 -14.72 -2.13
C VAL A 104 -5.01 -14.01 -1.02
N GLY A 105 -6.35 -14.16 -1.02
CA GLY A 105 -7.23 -13.57 -0.02
C GLY A 105 -7.75 -12.18 -0.41
N GLU A 106 -8.39 -11.51 0.55
CA GLU A 106 -9.12 -10.26 0.31
C GLU A 106 -8.22 -9.03 0.08
N ASN A 107 -6.98 -9.05 0.59
CA ASN A 107 -6.04 -7.94 0.49
C ASN A 107 -5.05 -8.07 -0.68
N ASN A 108 -5.43 -8.73 -1.76
CA ASN A 108 -4.52 -9.08 -2.85
C ASN A 108 -4.49 -8.08 -4.02
N LEU A 109 -5.26 -7.00 -3.95
CA LEU A 109 -5.28 -5.96 -4.98
C LEU A 109 -4.33 -4.81 -4.61
N TYR A 110 -3.43 -4.49 -5.54
CA TYR A 110 -2.44 -3.42 -5.39
C TYR A 110 -2.48 -2.47 -6.58
N ARG A 111 -1.86 -1.32 -6.39
CA ARG A 111 -1.69 -0.30 -7.42
C ARG A 111 -0.23 0.03 -7.60
N ILE A 112 0.23 0.13 -8.84
CA ILE A 112 1.59 0.56 -9.18
C ILE A 112 1.77 2.03 -8.78
N VAL A 113 2.80 2.31 -8.00
CA VAL A 113 3.18 3.67 -7.56
C VAL A 113 4.30 4.20 -8.45
N SER A 114 5.40 3.46 -8.55
CA SER A 114 6.59 3.86 -9.29
C SER A 114 7.46 2.66 -9.66
N HIS A 115 8.41 2.90 -10.56
CA HIS A 115 9.48 1.96 -10.85
C HIS A 115 10.82 2.59 -10.43
N GLU A 116 11.60 1.85 -9.65
CA GLU A 116 12.87 2.33 -9.10
C GLU A 116 14.01 1.51 -9.69
N ASN A 117 14.96 2.18 -10.34
CA ASN A 117 16.11 1.53 -10.96
C ASN A 117 16.90 0.72 -9.94
N GLY A 118 17.12 -0.57 -10.22
CA GLY A 118 17.88 -1.48 -9.37
C GLY A 118 17.11 -2.03 -8.16
N ILE A 119 15.90 -1.53 -7.86
CA ILE A 119 15.06 -1.98 -6.74
C ILE A 119 13.87 -2.79 -7.26
N GLY A 120 13.13 -2.24 -8.23
CA GLY A 120 11.97 -2.89 -8.83
C GLY A 120 10.74 -2.00 -8.90
N THR A 121 9.56 -2.60 -8.82
CA THR A 121 8.28 -1.89 -8.89
C THR A 121 7.70 -1.70 -7.50
N LYS A 122 7.52 -0.45 -7.11
CA LYS A 122 6.84 -0.07 -5.87
C LYS A 122 5.32 -0.14 -6.08
N VAL A 123 4.65 -0.91 -5.25
CA VAL A 123 3.19 -1.05 -5.26
C VAL A 123 2.62 -0.78 -3.87
N THR A 124 1.42 -0.22 -3.81
CA THR A 124 0.67 -0.02 -2.57
C THR A 124 -0.65 -0.78 -2.64
N SER A 125 -1.14 -1.29 -1.50
CA SER A 125 -2.47 -1.90 -1.47
C SER A 125 -3.51 -0.92 -2.02
N ALA A 126 -4.45 -1.40 -2.82
CA ALA A 126 -5.45 -0.54 -3.46
C ALA A 126 -6.34 0.14 -2.42
N GLU A 127 -6.60 -0.57 -1.31
CA GLU A 127 -7.34 -0.08 -0.15
C GLU A 127 -6.57 -0.36 1.15
N PRO A 128 -6.91 0.28 2.27
CA PRO A 128 -6.44 -0.15 3.59
C PRO A 128 -6.80 -1.62 3.83
N LEU A 129 -5.93 -2.32 4.57
CA LEU A 129 -6.11 -3.73 4.86
C LEU A 129 -7.44 -4.01 5.55
N LYS A 130 -8.04 -5.15 5.23
CA LYS A 130 -9.26 -5.67 5.85
C LYS A 130 -9.00 -7.02 6.52
N SER A 131 -9.83 -7.31 7.51
CA SER A 131 -10.01 -8.63 8.10
C SER A 131 -11.52 -8.90 8.12
N GLY A 132 -12.01 -9.61 7.10
CA GLY A 132 -13.42 -9.70 6.79
C GLY A 132 -13.98 -8.33 6.40
N GLU A 133 -15.09 -7.92 7.00
CA GLU A 133 -15.72 -6.61 6.71
C GLU A 133 -15.09 -5.44 7.47
N THR A 134 -14.10 -5.68 8.33
CA THR A 134 -13.52 -4.66 9.21
C THR A 134 -12.15 -4.23 8.72
N PHE A 135 -11.90 -2.92 8.67
CA PHE A 135 -10.56 -2.40 8.39
C PHE A 135 -9.59 -2.69 9.53
N VAL A 136 -8.39 -3.09 9.16
CA VAL A 136 -7.26 -3.22 10.10
C VAL A 136 -6.73 -1.84 10.43
N THR A 137 -6.71 -1.51 11.72
CA THR A 137 -6.17 -0.26 12.22
C THR A 137 -5.03 -0.51 13.20
N SER A 138 -4.05 0.38 13.22
CA SER A 138 -2.91 0.33 14.12
C SER A 138 -2.51 1.72 14.57
N ALA A 139 -1.99 1.84 15.80
CA ALA A 139 -1.18 2.99 16.15
C ALA A 139 0.12 2.98 15.33
N PHE A 140 0.65 4.15 15.03
CA PHE A 140 1.98 4.25 14.44
C PHE A 140 3.04 3.86 15.49
N ASP A 141 2.93 4.45 16.67
CA ASP A 141 3.75 4.13 17.84
C ASP A 141 3.08 4.63 19.14
N ASN A 142 3.12 3.83 20.21
CA ASN A 142 2.50 4.20 21.50
C ASN A 142 3.41 5.07 22.37
N ASN A 143 4.70 5.16 22.05
CA ASN A 143 5.69 5.91 22.83
C ASN A 143 5.97 7.30 22.25
N GLY A 144 5.19 7.73 21.25
CA GLY A 144 5.37 9.03 20.60
C GLY A 144 6.48 9.09 19.56
N ASN A 145 7.02 7.94 19.15
CA ASN A 145 8.01 7.91 18.07
C ASN A 145 7.33 8.15 16.72
N ILE A 146 7.84 9.14 16.00
CA ILE A 146 7.30 9.58 14.70
C ILE A 146 8.10 9.06 13.51
N ASN A 147 9.26 8.46 13.75
CA ASN A 147 10.10 7.91 12.69
C ASN A 147 9.74 6.44 12.46
N TYR A 148 9.49 6.09 11.20
CA TYR A 148 9.28 4.70 10.84
C TYR A 148 10.53 3.86 11.14
N SER A 149 10.33 2.76 11.85
CA SER A 149 11.33 1.74 12.10
C SER A 149 10.68 0.36 12.15
N SER A 150 11.46 -0.69 11.95
CA SER A 150 10.97 -2.07 12.05
C SER A 150 10.54 -2.47 13.48
N THR A 151 10.86 -1.65 14.47
CA THR A 151 10.63 -1.93 15.90
C THR A 151 9.49 -1.14 16.51
N ASN A 152 8.96 -0.11 15.84
CA ASN A 152 7.73 0.52 16.30
C ASN A 152 6.49 -0.31 15.95
N ILE A 153 5.31 0.06 16.44
CA ILE A 153 4.10 -0.77 16.29
C ILE A 153 3.78 -1.01 14.82
N ILE A 154 3.71 0.05 14.01
CA ILE A 154 3.38 -0.09 12.59
C ILE A 154 4.45 -0.89 11.83
N GLY A 155 5.73 -0.67 12.15
CA GLY A 155 6.82 -1.40 11.52
C GLY A 155 6.86 -2.88 11.91
N THR A 156 6.60 -3.20 13.18
CA THR A 156 6.46 -4.60 13.64
C THR A 156 5.30 -5.28 12.92
N PHE A 157 4.15 -4.63 12.85
CA PHE A 157 3.00 -5.15 12.12
C PHE A 157 3.35 -5.42 10.63
N LEU A 158 3.92 -4.45 9.94
CA LEU A 158 4.22 -4.58 8.51
C LEU A 158 5.27 -5.65 8.20
N ASN A 159 6.28 -5.83 9.06
CA ASN A 159 7.38 -6.75 8.80
C ASN A 159 7.13 -8.17 9.36
N ASN A 160 6.38 -8.31 10.44
CA ASN A 160 6.20 -9.62 11.09
C ASN A 160 4.81 -10.20 10.82
N ASP A 161 3.76 -9.37 10.85
CA ASP A 161 2.40 -9.87 10.73
C ASP A 161 1.92 -9.83 9.27
N TYR A 162 2.22 -8.74 8.55
CA TYR A 162 1.75 -8.56 7.18
C TYR A 162 2.63 -9.32 6.15
N LEU A 163 3.95 -9.22 6.22
CA LEU A 163 4.88 -9.90 5.28
C LEU A 163 5.23 -11.33 5.68
N ASN A 164 4.54 -11.91 6.63
CA ASN A 164 4.76 -13.29 7.02
C ASN A 164 4.08 -14.25 6.04
N THR A 165 4.75 -15.36 5.69
CA THR A 165 4.20 -16.41 4.83
C THR A 165 2.92 -17.07 5.38
N GLU A 166 2.71 -16.98 6.68
CA GLU A 166 1.51 -17.48 7.39
C GLU A 166 0.51 -16.36 7.71
N SER A 167 0.71 -15.18 7.14
CA SER A 167 -0.13 -14.01 7.41
C SER A 167 -1.57 -14.24 6.93
N SER A 168 -2.54 -13.86 7.76
CA SER A 168 -3.94 -13.78 7.35
C SER A 168 -4.22 -12.60 6.40
N TYR A 169 -3.28 -11.68 6.26
CA TYR A 169 -3.45 -10.46 5.44
C TYR A 169 -2.89 -10.62 4.02
N LEU A 170 -1.79 -11.34 3.88
CA LEU A 170 -1.14 -11.57 2.59
C LEU A 170 -0.45 -12.93 2.62
N THR A 171 -1.02 -13.91 1.94
CA THR A 171 -0.37 -15.19 1.69
C THR A 171 0.27 -15.15 0.31
N ILE A 172 1.57 -15.40 0.24
CA ILE A 172 2.38 -15.39 -1.00
C ILE A 172 2.56 -16.82 -1.50
#